data_f76dfb8eca363048f11f70e33b737808
#
_entry.id   f76dfb8eca363048f11f70e33b737808
#
_cell.length_a   1.000
_cell.length_b   1.000
_cell.length_c   1.000
_cell.angle_alpha   90.00
_cell.angle_beta   90.00
_cell.angle_gamma   90.00
#
_symmetry.space_group_name_H-M   'P 1'
#
loop_
_entity.id
_entity.type
_entity.pdbx_description
1 polymer ?
#
loop_
_entity_poly.entity_id
_entity_poly.type
_entity_poly.pdbx_seq_one_letter_code
_entity_poly.pdbx_strand_id
1 'polypeptide(L)'
;MRFRHPDGSTVHLAYCTNVHPAETLDGVLAQLRDHCEPVRRRLGRDRLGIGLWLARDAAHALVTDPSALRGLRTELDRRGLEVVTLNGFPYEGFGAEEVKYRVYKPDWADPERLEHTTSLARVLAGLLPDDVTDGTISTLPLAWRTAYDDTRADKARTALVTLAERLDALHELTGRSIRIGLEPEPGCVVETTRDAIAPLTAIAHDRIGICVDTCHLATSFEDPHTALDALTAARVPVVKSQLSAALHAEHPSHPEVRDALAAFAEPRFLHQTRTPTPTDPATATAPATTATAPATPATAATVALHGTDDLDEALADAGPLPDTTPWRAHFHVPLHAAPAAPLTSTLPVLKTALTRLVGGPHPLTRHLEVETYTWQALPPELRPRARAQLTDGIAAELTLARDLLTDLGLKELP
;
A
#
# COMPACT_ATOMS: atom_id res chain seq x y z
N MET A 1 4.55 -16.15 2.16
CA MET A 1 5.77 -16.68 2.83
C MET A 1 5.79 -16.19 4.26
N ARG A 2 6.37 -16.94 5.18
CA ARG A 2 6.41 -16.62 6.61
C ARG A 2 7.85 -16.50 7.08
N PHE A 3 8.13 -15.59 7.98
CA PHE A 3 9.45 -15.33 8.53
C PHE A 3 9.39 -15.26 10.04
N ARG A 4 10.37 -15.87 10.71
CA ARG A 4 10.56 -15.74 12.16
C ARG A 4 11.40 -14.49 12.44
N HIS A 5 10.80 -13.52 13.09
CA HIS A 5 11.50 -12.35 13.60
C HIS A 5 12.34 -12.72 14.86
N PRO A 6 13.43 -12.01 15.17
CA PRO A 6 14.25 -12.29 16.37
C PRO A 6 13.49 -12.27 17.71
N ASP A 7 12.38 -11.52 17.82
CA ASP A 7 11.52 -11.50 19.02
C ASP A 7 10.62 -12.75 19.16
N GLY A 8 10.69 -13.67 18.21
CA GLY A 8 9.88 -14.89 18.18
C GLY A 8 8.55 -14.77 17.45
N SER A 9 8.12 -13.57 17.03
CA SER A 9 6.90 -13.38 16.25
C SER A 9 7.05 -13.86 14.79
N THR A 10 5.92 -14.08 14.12
CA THR A 10 5.90 -14.42 12.70
C THR A 10 5.52 -13.18 11.88
N VAL A 11 6.36 -12.86 10.89
CA VAL A 11 6.09 -11.84 9.87
C VAL A 11 5.65 -12.55 8.59
N HIS A 12 4.55 -12.10 8.00
CA HIS A 12 3.99 -12.63 6.76
C HIS A 12 4.39 -11.75 5.58
N LEU A 13 4.82 -12.37 4.48
CA LEU A 13 5.05 -11.73 3.20
C LEU A 13 4.11 -12.30 2.15
N ALA A 14 3.33 -11.44 1.53
CA ALA A 14 2.39 -11.74 0.46
C ALA A 14 2.68 -10.89 -0.79
N TYR A 15 1.99 -11.15 -1.90
CA TYR A 15 1.86 -10.17 -2.98
C TYR A 15 0.39 -9.86 -3.23
N CYS A 16 0.11 -8.63 -3.67
CA CYS A 16 -1.24 -8.15 -3.90
C CYS A 16 -1.80 -8.69 -5.21
N THR A 17 -3.00 -9.27 -5.15
CA THR A 17 -3.65 -9.83 -6.34
C THR A 17 -4.39 -8.81 -7.19
N ASN A 18 -4.41 -7.52 -6.83
CA ASN A 18 -4.97 -6.45 -7.67
C ASN A 18 -4.25 -6.30 -9.02
N VAL A 19 -3.02 -6.81 -9.14
CA VAL A 19 -2.30 -6.96 -10.42
C VAL A 19 -3.03 -7.88 -11.42
N HIS A 20 -3.92 -8.74 -10.95
CA HIS A 20 -4.76 -9.65 -11.72
C HIS A 20 -6.24 -9.35 -11.43
N PRO A 21 -6.80 -8.20 -11.81
CA PRO A 21 -8.12 -7.79 -11.35
C PRO A 21 -9.20 -8.80 -11.72
N ALA A 22 -10.04 -9.15 -10.74
CA ALA A 22 -11.16 -10.08 -10.88
C ALA A 22 -12.38 -9.58 -10.10
N GLU A 23 -13.46 -9.25 -10.82
CA GLU A 23 -14.66 -8.64 -10.23
C GLU A 23 -15.62 -9.67 -9.61
N THR A 24 -15.55 -10.93 -10.06
CA THR A 24 -16.45 -12.00 -9.63
C THR A 24 -15.71 -13.10 -8.88
N LEU A 25 -16.43 -13.90 -8.09
CA LEU A 25 -15.85 -15.06 -7.40
C LEU A 25 -15.23 -16.08 -8.37
N ASP A 26 -15.88 -16.34 -9.50
CA ASP A 26 -15.32 -17.23 -10.53
C ASP A 26 -14.02 -16.67 -11.10
N GLY A 27 -13.95 -15.35 -11.30
CA GLY A 27 -12.73 -14.65 -11.69
C GLY A 27 -11.63 -14.79 -10.64
N VAL A 28 -11.95 -14.66 -9.35
CA VAL A 28 -11.00 -14.89 -8.25
C VAL A 28 -10.46 -16.33 -8.26
N LEU A 29 -11.34 -17.32 -8.42
CA LEU A 29 -10.92 -18.72 -8.51
C LEU A 29 -10.02 -18.98 -9.73
N ALA A 30 -10.32 -18.35 -10.87
CA ALA A 30 -9.46 -18.40 -12.04
C ALA A 30 -8.10 -17.73 -11.80
N GLN A 31 -8.07 -16.57 -11.13
CA GLN A 31 -6.86 -15.85 -10.74
C GLN A 31 -5.92 -16.72 -9.87
N LEU A 32 -6.49 -17.43 -8.87
CA LEU A 32 -5.70 -18.37 -8.03
C LEU A 32 -5.02 -19.46 -8.86
N ARG A 33 -5.75 -20.05 -9.82
CA ARG A 33 -5.27 -21.11 -10.70
C ARG A 33 -4.24 -20.61 -11.70
N ASP A 34 -4.53 -19.48 -12.34
CA ASP A 34 -3.84 -19.05 -13.55
C ASP A 34 -2.65 -18.13 -13.27
N HIS A 35 -2.59 -17.54 -12.07
CA HIS A 35 -1.56 -16.60 -11.68
C HIS A 35 -0.90 -16.95 -10.34
N CYS A 36 -1.67 -17.09 -9.24
CA CYS A 36 -1.08 -17.24 -7.91
C CYS A 36 -0.35 -18.57 -7.73
N GLU A 37 -0.96 -19.68 -8.15
CA GLU A 37 -0.31 -21.00 -8.10
C GLU A 37 0.95 -21.07 -8.98
N PRO A 38 0.98 -20.56 -10.23
CA PRO A 38 2.21 -20.45 -11.02
C PRO A 38 3.33 -19.66 -10.34
N VAL A 39 3.03 -18.53 -9.69
CA VAL A 39 4.03 -17.76 -8.92
C VAL A 39 4.59 -18.59 -7.78
N ARG A 40 3.74 -19.29 -7.00
CA ARG A 40 4.18 -20.19 -5.93
C ARG A 40 5.13 -21.27 -6.46
N ARG A 41 4.76 -21.93 -7.57
CA ARG A 41 5.59 -22.97 -8.22
C ARG A 41 6.92 -22.41 -8.71
N ARG A 42 6.90 -21.21 -9.28
CA ARG A 42 8.10 -20.52 -9.77
C ARG A 42 9.09 -20.20 -8.66
N LEU A 43 8.59 -19.88 -7.47
CA LEU A 43 9.38 -19.66 -6.25
C LEU A 43 9.90 -20.98 -5.63
N GLY A 44 9.38 -22.14 -6.06
CA GLY A 44 9.74 -23.44 -5.48
C GLY A 44 9.28 -23.57 -4.03
N ARG A 45 8.13 -22.99 -3.66
CA ARG A 45 7.62 -22.98 -2.30
C ARG A 45 6.38 -23.86 -2.16
N ASP A 46 6.24 -24.51 -1.00
CA ASP A 46 5.05 -25.28 -0.68
C ASP A 46 3.88 -24.35 -0.37
N ARG A 47 4.15 -23.16 0.18
CA ARG A 47 3.15 -22.17 0.56
C ARG A 47 3.52 -20.75 0.14
N LEU A 48 2.54 -20.01 -0.38
CA LEU A 48 2.68 -18.62 -0.78
C LEU A 48 1.58 -17.77 -0.14
N GLY A 49 1.97 -16.67 0.53
CA GLY A 49 1.05 -15.63 0.98
C GLY A 49 0.56 -14.77 -0.19
N ILE A 50 -0.74 -14.54 -0.24
CA ILE A 50 -1.36 -13.59 -1.17
C ILE A 50 -2.17 -12.56 -0.40
N GLY A 51 -2.05 -11.30 -0.77
CA GLY A 51 -2.94 -10.22 -0.38
C GLY A 51 -4.09 -10.17 -1.37
N LEU A 52 -5.21 -10.73 -0.95
CA LEU A 52 -6.33 -10.92 -1.87
C LEU A 52 -7.11 -9.62 -2.03
N TRP A 53 -7.32 -9.19 -3.28
CA TRP A 53 -8.30 -8.18 -3.61
C TRP A 53 -9.62 -8.84 -3.97
N LEU A 54 -10.71 -8.38 -3.36
CA LEU A 54 -12.08 -8.83 -3.60
C LEU A 54 -12.95 -7.63 -3.93
N ALA A 55 -13.40 -7.54 -5.18
CA ALA A 55 -14.42 -6.56 -5.56
C ALA A 55 -15.74 -6.81 -4.83
N ARG A 56 -16.61 -5.79 -4.80
CA ARG A 56 -17.91 -5.82 -4.10
C ARG A 56 -18.68 -7.12 -4.33
N ASP A 57 -18.84 -7.53 -5.59
CA ASP A 57 -19.68 -8.69 -5.93
C ASP A 57 -19.05 -10.00 -5.45
N ALA A 58 -17.72 -10.15 -5.57
CA ALA A 58 -17.01 -11.30 -5.04
C ALA A 58 -17.09 -11.36 -3.50
N ALA A 59 -16.90 -10.25 -2.81
CA ALA A 59 -17.02 -10.16 -1.35
C ALA A 59 -18.45 -10.47 -0.90
N HIS A 60 -19.46 -9.94 -1.59
CA HIS A 60 -20.88 -10.19 -1.28
C HIS A 60 -21.22 -11.68 -1.44
N ALA A 61 -20.80 -12.32 -2.52
CA ALA A 61 -21.02 -13.75 -2.74
C ALA A 61 -20.43 -14.60 -1.61
N LEU A 62 -19.23 -14.26 -1.12
CA LEU A 62 -18.56 -14.99 -0.04
C LEU A 62 -19.21 -14.80 1.34
N VAL A 63 -19.82 -13.63 1.61
CA VAL A 63 -20.50 -13.36 2.89
C VAL A 63 -21.88 -13.99 2.92
N THR A 64 -22.59 -14.01 1.78
CA THR A 64 -23.99 -14.49 1.70
C THR A 64 -24.08 -16.00 1.57
N ASP A 65 -23.05 -16.66 1.02
CA ASP A 65 -23.01 -18.11 0.87
C ASP A 65 -21.80 -18.73 1.62
N PRO A 66 -22.04 -19.33 2.81
CA PRO A 66 -20.99 -20.04 3.55
C PRO A 66 -20.34 -21.20 2.77
N SER A 67 -21.03 -21.76 1.78
CA SER A 67 -20.44 -22.83 0.94
C SER A 67 -19.41 -22.26 -0.04
N ALA A 68 -19.65 -21.06 -0.57
CA ALA A 68 -18.71 -20.35 -1.43
C ALA A 68 -17.42 -20.01 -0.66
N LEU A 69 -17.53 -19.52 0.58
CA LEU A 69 -16.35 -19.23 1.42
C LEU A 69 -15.54 -20.50 1.73
N ARG A 70 -16.21 -21.61 2.07
CA ARG A 70 -15.53 -22.90 2.27
C ARG A 70 -14.88 -23.41 0.97
N GLY A 71 -15.55 -23.22 -0.16
CA GLY A 71 -15.01 -23.55 -1.48
C GLY A 71 -13.71 -22.78 -1.79
N LEU A 72 -13.72 -21.47 -1.56
CA LEU A 72 -12.53 -20.62 -1.73
C LEU A 72 -11.38 -21.09 -0.82
N ARG A 73 -11.66 -21.37 0.45
CA ARG A 73 -10.64 -21.90 1.39
C ARG A 73 -10.06 -23.23 0.90
N THR A 74 -10.88 -24.14 0.43
CA THR A 74 -10.44 -25.44 -0.13
C THR A 74 -9.54 -25.23 -1.36
N GLU A 75 -9.87 -24.27 -2.23
CA GLU A 75 -9.05 -23.96 -3.41
C GLU A 75 -7.70 -23.34 -3.03
N LEU A 76 -7.67 -22.47 -2.00
CA LEU A 76 -6.43 -21.92 -1.45
C LEU A 76 -5.53 -23.04 -0.92
N ASP A 77 -6.07 -23.90 -0.04
CA ASP A 77 -5.34 -25.02 0.55
C ASP A 77 -4.79 -25.99 -0.51
N ARG A 78 -5.62 -26.35 -1.48
CA ARG A 78 -5.24 -27.26 -2.59
C ARG A 78 -4.10 -26.70 -3.42
N ARG A 79 -3.99 -25.36 -3.53
CA ARG A 79 -2.95 -24.69 -4.31
C ARG A 79 -1.72 -24.29 -3.50
N GLY A 80 -1.71 -24.54 -2.19
CA GLY A 80 -0.66 -24.07 -1.29
C GLY A 80 -0.61 -22.54 -1.19
N LEU A 81 -1.78 -21.90 -1.19
CA LEU A 81 -1.92 -20.44 -1.04
C LEU A 81 -2.50 -20.13 0.34
N GLU A 82 -2.07 -19.02 0.92
CA GLU A 82 -2.61 -18.55 2.20
C GLU A 82 -2.99 -17.07 2.13
N VAL A 83 -4.08 -16.71 2.79
CA VAL A 83 -4.57 -15.34 2.89
C VAL A 83 -4.56 -14.91 4.35
N VAL A 84 -3.70 -13.96 4.69
CA VAL A 84 -3.62 -13.34 6.01
C VAL A 84 -3.88 -11.83 5.94
N THR A 85 -3.97 -11.30 4.72
CA THR A 85 -4.23 -9.88 4.45
C THR A 85 -5.10 -9.72 3.21
N LEU A 86 -5.91 -8.68 3.20
CA LEU A 86 -6.66 -8.25 2.01
C LEU A 86 -6.25 -6.82 1.61
N ASN A 87 -6.33 -6.54 0.32
CA ASN A 87 -6.37 -5.16 -0.17
C ASN A 87 -7.85 -4.77 -0.33
N GLY A 88 -8.35 -3.90 0.55
CA GLY A 88 -9.72 -3.41 0.55
C GLY A 88 -9.85 -1.97 0.04
N PHE A 89 -8.80 -1.44 -0.58
CA PHE A 89 -8.78 -0.08 -1.11
C PHE A 89 -9.71 0.04 -2.33
N PRO A 90 -9.51 -0.67 -3.46
CA PRO A 90 -10.45 -0.63 -4.57
C PRO A 90 -11.74 -1.36 -4.21
N TYR A 91 -12.87 -0.70 -4.48
CA TYR A 91 -14.22 -1.25 -4.23
C TYR A 91 -14.69 -2.15 -5.37
N GLU A 92 -14.59 -1.63 -6.60
CA GLU A 92 -14.91 -2.31 -7.85
C GLU A 92 -14.25 -1.60 -9.04
N GLY A 93 -14.28 -2.19 -10.23
CA GLY A 93 -13.85 -1.54 -11.47
C GLY A 93 -12.33 -1.38 -11.62
N PHE A 94 -11.52 -2.01 -10.79
CA PHE A 94 -10.06 -1.88 -10.87
C PHE A 94 -9.47 -2.51 -12.13
N GLY A 95 -10.21 -3.43 -12.77
CA GLY A 95 -9.90 -4.02 -14.06
C GLY A 95 -10.34 -3.19 -15.27
N ALA A 96 -11.00 -2.04 -15.11
CA ALA A 96 -11.52 -1.22 -16.20
C ALA A 96 -10.39 -0.59 -17.04
N GLU A 97 -10.75 -0.13 -18.26
CA GLU A 97 -9.81 0.60 -19.12
C GLU A 97 -9.39 1.94 -18.52
N GLU A 98 -10.29 2.59 -17.79
CA GLU A 98 -10.07 3.83 -17.05
C GLU A 98 -10.55 3.65 -15.60
N VAL A 99 -9.63 3.79 -14.66
CA VAL A 99 -9.86 3.70 -13.20
C VAL A 99 -9.87 5.10 -12.58
N LYS A 100 -8.76 5.79 -12.68
CA LYS A 100 -8.54 7.18 -12.20
C LYS A 100 -9.30 7.48 -10.90
N TYR A 101 -10.07 8.56 -10.84
CA TYR A 101 -10.79 9.00 -9.63
C TYR A 101 -11.86 8.03 -9.13
N ARG A 102 -12.27 7.03 -9.94
CA ARG A 102 -13.30 6.05 -9.53
C ARG A 102 -12.84 5.14 -8.40
N VAL A 103 -11.53 4.90 -8.27
CA VAL A 103 -10.98 4.06 -7.20
C VAL A 103 -11.26 4.62 -5.80
N TYR A 104 -11.43 5.96 -5.68
CA TYR A 104 -11.71 6.64 -4.41
C TYR A 104 -13.19 6.61 -4.01
N LYS A 105 -14.05 5.89 -4.75
CA LYS A 105 -15.48 5.76 -4.45
C LYS A 105 -15.92 4.31 -4.37
N PRO A 106 -16.88 4.02 -3.43
CA PRO A 106 -17.37 4.88 -2.34
C PRO A 106 -16.27 5.22 -1.33
N ASP A 107 -16.31 6.42 -0.75
CA ASP A 107 -15.37 6.83 0.30
C ASP A 107 -15.93 6.56 1.72
N TRP A 108 -15.18 6.93 2.78
CA TRP A 108 -15.59 6.63 4.16
C TRP A 108 -16.80 7.42 4.66
N ALA A 109 -17.23 8.48 3.95
CA ALA A 109 -18.49 9.16 4.23
C ALA A 109 -19.70 8.49 3.56
N ASP A 110 -19.48 7.50 2.70
CA ASP A 110 -20.50 6.74 1.98
C ASP A 110 -20.71 5.39 2.71
N PRO A 111 -21.96 5.02 3.09
CA PRO A 111 -22.23 3.83 3.93
C PRO A 111 -21.77 2.52 3.26
N GLU A 112 -21.68 2.48 1.94
CA GLU A 112 -21.25 1.30 1.17
C GLU A 112 -19.82 0.92 1.53
N ARG A 113 -18.94 1.88 1.84
CA ARG A 113 -17.55 1.61 2.24
C ARG A 113 -17.49 0.84 3.56
N LEU A 114 -18.27 1.24 4.56
CA LEU A 114 -18.36 0.56 5.84
C LEU A 114 -18.88 -0.89 5.67
N GLU A 115 -19.94 -1.07 4.88
CA GLU A 115 -20.55 -2.41 4.68
C GLU A 115 -19.60 -3.34 3.92
N HIS A 116 -18.91 -2.83 2.89
CA HIS A 116 -17.92 -3.59 2.14
C HIS A 116 -16.74 -4.01 3.03
N THR A 117 -16.16 -3.07 3.78
CA THR A 117 -15.02 -3.37 4.67
C THR A 117 -15.42 -4.34 5.79
N THR A 118 -16.64 -4.22 6.32
CA THR A 118 -17.20 -5.21 7.26
C THR A 118 -17.31 -6.60 6.63
N SER A 119 -17.74 -6.66 5.36
CA SER A 119 -17.84 -7.93 4.61
C SER A 119 -16.45 -8.54 4.39
N LEU A 120 -15.48 -7.74 3.98
CA LEU A 120 -14.08 -8.18 3.82
C LEU A 120 -13.51 -8.73 5.14
N ALA A 121 -13.79 -8.08 6.27
CA ALA A 121 -13.33 -8.55 7.59
C ALA A 121 -13.91 -9.94 7.95
N ARG A 122 -15.20 -10.17 7.67
CA ARG A 122 -15.84 -11.47 7.85
C ARG A 122 -15.25 -12.55 6.95
N VAL A 123 -15.02 -12.22 5.67
CA VAL A 123 -14.39 -13.13 4.73
C VAL A 123 -12.97 -13.48 5.20
N LEU A 124 -12.16 -12.50 5.57
CA LEU A 124 -10.80 -12.72 6.04
C LEU A 124 -10.76 -13.60 7.29
N ALA A 125 -11.64 -13.35 8.27
CA ALA A 125 -11.73 -14.18 9.46
C ALA A 125 -11.98 -15.67 9.14
N GLY A 126 -12.75 -15.96 8.08
CA GLY A 126 -13.02 -17.31 7.61
C GLY A 126 -11.90 -17.92 6.72
N LEU A 127 -11.04 -17.08 6.13
CA LEU A 127 -9.93 -17.53 5.27
C LEU A 127 -8.61 -17.71 6.03
N LEU A 128 -8.43 -17.08 7.20
CA LEU A 128 -7.19 -17.20 7.96
C LEU A 128 -6.83 -18.67 8.20
N PRO A 129 -5.57 -19.06 8.00
CA PRO A 129 -5.07 -20.38 8.39
C PRO A 129 -5.37 -20.69 9.87
N ASP A 130 -5.47 -21.98 10.21
CA ASP A 130 -5.85 -22.37 11.57
C ASP A 130 -4.86 -21.92 12.64
N ASP A 131 -3.58 -21.81 12.27
CA ASP A 131 -2.48 -21.36 13.12
C ASP A 131 -2.24 -19.83 13.12
N VAL A 132 -3.10 -19.04 12.45
CA VAL A 132 -3.00 -17.58 12.36
C VAL A 132 -4.26 -16.94 12.94
N THR A 133 -4.09 -16.14 13.97
CA THR A 133 -5.18 -15.43 14.64
C THR A 133 -5.39 -14.00 14.18
N ASP A 134 -4.39 -13.41 13.55
CA ASP A 134 -4.38 -12.00 13.16
C ASP A 134 -4.47 -11.84 11.65
N GLY A 135 -5.38 -10.99 11.19
CA GLY A 135 -5.54 -10.60 9.80
C GLY A 135 -5.57 -9.09 9.63
N THR A 136 -5.20 -8.61 8.45
CA THR A 136 -5.15 -7.17 8.16
C THR A 136 -5.80 -6.82 6.83
N ILE A 137 -6.38 -5.63 6.75
CA ILE A 137 -6.98 -5.11 5.52
C ILE A 137 -6.53 -3.65 5.35
N SER A 138 -5.95 -3.31 4.19
CA SER A 138 -5.73 -1.92 3.82
C SER A 138 -6.99 -1.30 3.24
N THR A 139 -7.18 -0.01 3.41
CA THR A 139 -8.35 0.71 2.90
C THR A 139 -8.04 2.15 2.56
N LEU A 140 -8.91 2.75 1.73
CA LEU A 140 -8.91 4.15 1.33
C LEU A 140 -8.65 5.09 2.52
N PRO A 141 -7.75 6.09 2.38
CA PRO A 141 -7.42 7.05 3.44
C PRO A 141 -8.44 8.19 3.52
N LEU A 142 -9.63 7.90 4.03
CA LEU A 142 -10.83 8.70 4.19
C LEU A 142 -11.53 8.99 2.87
N ALA A 143 -10.98 9.83 2.01
CA ALA A 143 -11.54 10.23 0.71
C ALA A 143 -10.50 10.91 -0.16
N TRP A 144 -10.81 11.09 -1.44
CA TRP A 144 -10.15 12.08 -2.28
C TRP A 144 -10.41 13.48 -1.72
N ARG A 145 -9.42 14.38 -1.74
CA ARG A 145 -9.48 15.68 -1.05
C ARG A 145 -10.58 16.64 -1.53
N THR A 146 -10.97 16.50 -2.81
CA THR A 146 -11.98 17.39 -3.40
C THR A 146 -13.35 17.11 -2.79
N ALA A 147 -14.07 18.17 -2.41
CA ALA A 147 -15.41 18.11 -1.81
C ALA A 147 -15.50 17.31 -0.48
N TYR A 148 -14.40 17.24 0.27
CA TYR A 148 -14.39 16.68 1.61
C TYR A 148 -14.49 17.80 2.65
N ASP A 149 -15.67 17.96 3.24
CA ASP A 149 -16.01 18.95 4.25
C ASP A 149 -16.14 18.33 5.65
N ASP A 150 -16.40 19.17 6.67
CA ASP A 150 -16.55 18.73 8.05
C ASP A 150 -17.68 17.71 8.23
N THR A 151 -18.77 17.83 7.44
CA THR A 151 -19.89 16.88 7.47
C THR A 151 -19.45 15.51 6.99
N ARG A 152 -18.66 15.43 5.92
CA ARG A 152 -18.09 14.16 5.42
C ARG A 152 -17.05 13.62 6.39
N ALA A 153 -16.25 14.48 7.02
CA ALA A 153 -15.28 14.08 8.05
C ALA A 153 -15.96 13.42 9.26
N ASP A 154 -17.06 13.98 9.74
CA ASP A 154 -17.84 13.40 10.83
C ASP A 154 -18.47 12.06 10.47
N LYS A 155 -19.01 11.93 9.25
CA LYS A 155 -19.54 10.66 8.75
C LYS A 155 -18.45 9.59 8.67
N ALA A 156 -17.29 9.93 8.10
CA ALA A 156 -16.16 9.02 7.98
C ALA A 156 -15.66 8.55 9.35
N ARG A 157 -15.52 9.48 10.31
CA ARG A 157 -15.16 9.15 11.69
C ARG A 157 -16.18 8.21 12.34
N THR A 158 -17.48 8.50 12.20
CA THR A 158 -18.55 7.66 12.71
C THR A 158 -18.53 6.27 12.11
N ALA A 159 -18.31 6.15 10.80
CA ALA A 159 -18.20 4.88 10.10
C ALA A 159 -17.01 4.05 10.60
N LEU A 160 -15.84 4.67 10.82
CA LEU A 160 -14.65 3.98 11.32
C LEU A 160 -14.81 3.53 12.79
N VAL A 161 -15.46 4.33 13.64
CA VAL A 161 -15.80 3.93 15.02
C VAL A 161 -16.77 2.73 14.99
N THR A 162 -17.82 2.79 14.19
CA THR A 162 -18.75 1.66 14.00
C THR A 162 -18.04 0.41 13.47
N LEU A 163 -17.08 0.59 12.55
CA LEU A 163 -16.28 -0.54 12.07
C LEU A 163 -15.47 -1.16 13.21
N ALA A 164 -14.82 -0.36 14.05
CA ALA A 164 -14.05 -0.86 15.19
C ALA A 164 -14.90 -1.72 16.13
N GLU A 165 -16.11 -1.27 16.45
CA GLU A 165 -17.08 -2.04 17.25
C GLU A 165 -17.47 -3.36 16.58
N ARG A 166 -17.71 -3.35 15.26
CA ARG A 166 -18.00 -4.56 14.48
C ARG A 166 -16.83 -5.55 14.47
N LEU A 167 -15.59 -5.05 14.42
CA LEU A 167 -14.39 -5.87 14.47
C LEU A 167 -14.17 -6.49 15.86
N ASP A 168 -14.52 -5.79 16.94
CA ASP A 168 -14.53 -6.37 18.28
C ASP A 168 -15.55 -7.50 18.40
N ALA A 169 -16.80 -7.28 17.96
CA ALA A 169 -17.82 -8.31 17.94
C ALA A 169 -17.41 -9.52 17.07
N LEU A 170 -16.74 -9.28 15.93
CA LEU A 170 -16.22 -10.36 15.09
C LEU A 170 -15.13 -11.16 15.81
N HIS A 171 -14.25 -10.49 16.54
CA HIS A 171 -13.23 -11.14 17.35
C HIS A 171 -13.82 -12.00 18.48
N GLU A 172 -14.77 -11.46 19.23
CA GLU A 172 -15.48 -12.21 20.29
C GLU A 172 -16.15 -13.46 19.74
N LEU A 173 -16.75 -13.36 18.54
CA LEU A 173 -17.44 -14.48 17.90
C LEU A 173 -16.50 -15.55 17.37
N THR A 174 -15.34 -15.15 16.80
CA THR A 174 -14.49 -16.04 15.98
C THR A 174 -13.14 -16.37 16.60
N GLY A 175 -12.68 -15.61 17.60
CA GLY A 175 -11.31 -15.62 18.10
C GLY A 175 -10.28 -15.05 17.10
N ARG A 176 -10.72 -14.51 15.95
CA ARG A 176 -9.85 -13.93 14.92
C ARG A 176 -9.77 -12.42 15.06
N SER A 177 -8.56 -11.88 15.14
CA SER A 177 -8.30 -10.44 15.27
C SER A 177 -8.07 -9.82 13.89
N ILE A 178 -9.05 -9.08 13.40
CA ILE A 178 -8.92 -8.36 12.13
C ILE A 178 -8.67 -6.88 12.44
N ARG A 179 -7.68 -6.29 11.73
CA ARG A 179 -7.31 -4.88 11.85
C ARG A 179 -7.34 -4.21 10.48
N ILE A 180 -7.71 -2.93 10.48
CA ILE A 180 -7.88 -2.12 9.26
C ILE A 180 -6.85 -0.99 9.28
N GLY A 181 -6.10 -0.85 8.18
CA GLY A 181 -5.13 0.23 7.97
C GLY A 181 -5.61 1.22 6.93
N LEU A 182 -5.80 2.49 7.30
CA LEU A 182 -5.92 3.58 6.33
C LEU A 182 -4.59 3.69 5.59
N GLU A 183 -4.62 3.76 4.28
CA GLU A 183 -3.44 3.78 3.41
C GLU A 183 -3.22 5.19 2.84
N PRO A 184 -2.41 6.05 3.49
CA PRO A 184 -2.15 7.40 2.99
C PRO A 184 -1.73 7.38 1.53
N GLU A 185 -2.32 8.27 0.74
CA GLU A 185 -2.08 8.31 -0.71
C GLU A 185 -2.06 9.76 -1.23
N PRO A 186 -1.12 10.10 -2.14
CA PRO A 186 -1.06 11.42 -2.75
C PRO A 186 -2.40 11.83 -3.35
N GLY A 187 -2.88 13.03 -2.99
CA GLY A 187 -4.16 13.57 -3.46
C GLY A 187 -5.37 13.27 -2.58
N CYS A 188 -5.27 12.34 -1.64
CA CYS A 188 -6.32 12.08 -0.66
C CYS A 188 -6.30 13.07 0.51
N VAL A 189 -7.35 13.03 1.34
CA VAL A 189 -7.45 13.82 2.60
C VAL A 189 -6.32 13.46 3.56
N VAL A 190 -5.96 12.19 3.62
CA VAL A 190 -4.79 11.70 4.33
C VAL A 190 -3.75 11.35 3.27
N GLU A 191 -2.91 12.32 2.94
CA GLU A 191 -1.87 12.16 1.92
C GLU A 191 -0.56 11.61 2.50
N THR A 192 -0.22 12.01 3.73
CA THR A 192 1.02 11.64 4.40
C THR A 192 0.75 10.80 5.65
N THR A 193 1.80 10.14 6.16
CA THR A 193 1.71 9.44 7.45
C THR A 193 1.36 10.41 8.58
N ARG A 194 1.81 11.66 8.49
CA ARG A 194 1.51 12.71 9.46
C ARG A 194 0.03 13.09 9.45
N ASP A 195 -0.59 13.19 8.27
CA ASP A 195 -2.02 13.50 8.15
C ASP A 195 -2.89 12.41 8.76
N ALA A 196 -2.40 11.15 8.80
CA ALA A 196 -3.09 10.04 9.42
C ALA A 196 -3.18 10.14 10.96
N ILE A 197 -2.25 10.85 11.60
CA ILE A 197 -2.13 10.86 13.08
C ILE A 197 -3.40 11.43 13.72
N ALA A 198 -3.87 12.60 13.30
CA ALA A 198 -5.01 13.25 13.92
C ALA A 198 -6.31 12.42 13.80
N PRO A 199 -6.74 11.96 12.62
CA PRO A 199 -7.96 11.15 12.51
C PRO A 199 -7.85 9.80 13.24
N LEU A 200 -6.68 9.13 13.20
CA LEU A 200 -6.51 7.84 13.86
C LEU A 200 -6.46 7.96 15.39
N THR A 201 -5.81 9.00 15.91
CA THR A 201 -5.82 9.27 17.37
C THR A 201 -7.20 9.70 17.86
N ALA A 202 -8.02 10.34 17.02
CA ALA A 202 -9.41 10.67 17.36
C ALA A 202 -10.32 9.43 17.42
N ILE A 203 -10.03 8.38 16.66
CA ILE A 203 -10.73 7.08 16.74
C ILE A 203 -10.23 6.30 17.97
N ALA A 204 -8.94 6.37 18.27
CA ALA A 204 -8.29 5.78 19.46
C ALA A 204 -8.64 4.29 19.67
N HIS A 205 -8.55 3.47 18.62
CA HIS A 205 -8.90 2.05 18.68
C HIS A 205 -7.83 1.17 18.06
N ASP A 206 -7.37 0.13 18.75
CA ASP A 206 -6.24 -0.72 18.34
C ASP A 206 -6.49 -1.51 17.03
N ARG A 207 -7.75 -1.66 16.62
CA ARG A 207 -8.12 -2.34 15.37
C ARG A 207 -8.07 -1.43 14.15
N ILE A 208 -7.98 -0.12 14.34
CA ILE A 208 -7.90 0.87 13.27
C ILE A 208 -6.55 1.56 13.36
N GLY A 209 -5.78 1.50 12.30
CA GLY A 209 -4.45 2.09 12.24
C GLY A 209 -4.09 2.50 10.82
N ILE A 210 -2.81 2.44 10.50
CA ILE A 210 -2.27 2.85 9.22
C ILE A 210 -1.75 1.65 8.42
N CYS A 211 -1.96 1.64 7.11
CA CYS A 211 -1.20 0.87 6.15
C CYS A 211 -0.14 1.78 5.55
N VAL A 212 1.12 1.42 5.69
CA VAL A 212 2.23 2.21 5.13
C VAL A 212 2.57 1.64 3.75
N ASP A 213 2.18 2.36 2.68
CA ASP A 213 2.67 2.08 1.33
C ASP A 213 3.97 2.86 1.10
N THR A 214 5.04 2.14 0.72
CA THR A 214 6.38 2.75 0.58
C THR A 214 6.55 3.55 -0.70
N CYS A 215 5.72 3.32 -1.74
CA CYS A 215 5.63 4.19 -2.92
C CYS A 215 4.97 5.52 -2.56
N HIS A 216 3.85 5.51 -1.83
CA HIS A 216 3.14 6.72 -1.42
C HIS A 216 4.00 7.59 -0.49
N LEU A 217 4.63 6.96 0.52
CA LEU A 217 5.56 7.61 1.43
C LEU A 217 6.72 8.27 0.65
N ALA A 218 7.27 7.56 -0.35
CA ALA A 218 8.33 8.10 -1.19
C ALA A 218 7.82 9.23 -2.08
N THR A 219 6.65 9.10 -2.70
CA THR A 219 6.05 10.14 -3.54
C THR A 219 5.83 11.42 -2.75
N SER A 220 5.42 11.31 -1.49
CA SER A 220 5.25 12.44 -0.56
C SER A 220 6.59 12.93 0.05
N PHE A 221 7.74 12.45 -0.41
CA PHE A 221 9.07 12.83 0.07
C PHE A 221 9.24 12.72 1.59
N GLU A 222 8.50 11.83 2.24
CA GLU A 222 8.65 11.57 3.67
C GLU A 222 9.96 10.79 3.94
N ASP A 223 10.67 11.18 5.00
CA ASP A 223 11.77 10.38 5.53
C ASP A 223 11.20 9.20 6.33
N PRO A 224 11.50 7.94 5.98
CA PRO A 224 10.88 6.77 6.61
C PRO A 224 11.10 6.66 8.12
N HIS A 225 12.28 7.06 8.63
CA HIS A 225 12.55 7.02 10.07
C HIS A 225 11.67 8.03 10.80
N THR A 226 11.69 9.27 10.34
CA THR A 226 10.89 10.36 10.92
C THR A 226 9.38 10.05 10.88
N ALA A 227 8.90 9.55 9.75
CA ALA A 227 7.49 9.20 9.56
C ALA A 227 7.03 8.08 10.51
N LEU A 228 7.77 6.97 10.58
CA LEU A 228 7.43 5.82 11.42
C LEU A 228 7.65 6.09 12.92
N ASP A 229 8.63 6.93 13.27
CA ASP A 229 8.83 7.38 14.64
C ASP A 229 7.71 8.29 15.13
N ALA A 230 7.18 9.17 14.27
CA ALA A 230 6.03 10.02 14.57
C ALA A 230 4.76 9.20 14.83
N LEU A 231 4.49 8.16 13.99
CA LEU A 231 3.39 7.23 14.20
C LEU A 231 3.53 6.48 15.54
N THR A 232 4.73 5.99 15.83
CA THR A 232 5.02 5.29 17.10
C THR A 232 4.82 6.19 18.32
N ALA A 233 5.32 7.43 18.26
CA ALA A 233 5.14 8.43 19.32
C ALA A 233 3.67 8.79 19.54
N ALA A 234 2.88 8.85 18.47
CA ALA A 234 1.44 9.08 18.51
C ALA A 234 0.62 7.82 18.89
N ARG A 235 1.28 6.66 19.07
CA ARG A 235 0.63 5.36 19.33
C ARG A 235 -0.36 4.94 18.24
N VAL A 236 -0.10 5.34 17.00
CA VAL A 236 -0.87 4.89 15.84
C VAL A 236 -0.31 3.52 15.40
N PRO A 237 -1.11 2.44 15.43
CA PRO A 237 -0.62 1.12 15.07
C PRO A 237 -0.35 1.03 13.55
N VAL A 238 0.85 0.56 13.18
CA VAL A 238 1.13 0.17 11.80
C VAL A 238 0.55 -1.21 11.58
N VAL A 239 -0.61 -1.26 10.93
CA VAL A 239 -1.39 -2.49 10.74
C VAL A 239 -0.74 -3.39 9.70
N LYS A 240 -0.29 -2.79 8.60
CA LYS A 240 0.30 -3.50 7.47
C LYS A 240 1.21 -2.54 6.69
N SER A 241 2.07 -3.07 5.81
CA SER A 241 2.82 -2.27 4.85
C SER A 241 2.76 -2.87 3.46
N GLN A 242 2.52 -2.01 2.45
CA GLN A 242 2.73 -2.31 1.04
C GLN A 242 4.19 -2.04 0.70
N LEU A 243 4.86 -3.04 0.13
CA LEU A 243 6.23 -2.95 -0.37
C LEU A 243 6.17 -2.59 -1.85
N SER A 244 6.45 -1.35 -2.15
CA SER A 244 6.27 -0.72 -3.46
C SER A 244 7.34 0.34 -3.68
N ALA A 245 7.56 0.77 -4.91
CA ALA A 245 8.52 1.82 -5.23
C ALA A 245 7.97 2.76 -6.30
N ALA A 246 8.14 4.06 -6.10
CA ALA A 246 7.72 5.10 -7.03
C ALA A 246 8.74 5.30 -8.17
N LEU A 247 8.26 5.85 -9.28
CA LEU A 247 9.11 6.37 -10.34
C LEU A 247 9.78 7.67 -9.89
N HIS A 248 11.10 7.80 -10.13
CA HIS A 248 11.87 8.95 -9.70
C HIS A 248 12.64 9.57 -10.87
N ALA A 249 12.54 10.89 -11.02
CA ALA A 249 13.25 11.73 -11.98
C ALA A 249 14.05 12.80 -11.23
N GLU A 250 15.39 12.69 -11.25
CA GLU A 250 16.28 13.59 -10.51
C GLU A 250 16.33 14.98 -11.16
N HIS A 251 16.30 15.05 -12.50
CA HIS A 251 16.47 16.30 -13.27
C HIS A 251 15.33 16.48 -14.28
N PRO A 252 14.10 16.78 -13.84
CA PRO A 252 12.93 16.88 -14.72
C PRO A 252 12.98 18.05 -15.72
N SER A 253 13.93 19.00 -15.57
CA SER A 253 14.19 20.06 -16.55
C SER A 253 14.85 19.56 -17.85
N HIS A 254 15.45 18.36 -17.82
CA HIS A 254 16.12 17.81 -19.00
C HIS A 254 15.09 17.19 -19.96
N PRO A 255 15.14 17.53 -21.28
CA PRO A 255 14.18 17.00 -22.25
C PRO A 255 14.11 15.47 -22.29
N GLU A 256 15.25 14.78 -22.25
CA GLU A 256 15.32 13.32 -22.24
C GLU A 256 14.68 12.69 -21.00
N VAL A 257 14.65 13.39 -19.85
CA VAL A 257 13.96 12.94 -18.65
C VAL A 257 12.45 13.08 -18.81
N ARG A 258 11.99 14.19 -19.39
CA ARG A 258 10.57 14.42 -19.68
C ARG A 258 10.04 13.43 -20.71
N ASP A 259 10.80 13.14 -21.77
CA ASP A 259 10.45 12.14 -22.76
C ASP A 259 10.34 10.74 -22.15
N ALA A 260 11.27 10.39 -21.24
CA ALA A 260 11.22 9.13 -20.52
C ALA A 260 10.03 9.04 -19.56
N LEU A 261 9.69 10.14 -18.85
CA LEU A 261 8.48 10.20 -17.99
C LEU A 261 7.20 10.08 -18.81
N ALA A 262 7.13 10.70 -20.00
CA ALA A 262 5.96 10.67 -20.86
C ALA A 262 5.58 9.23 -21.28
N ALA A 263 6.56 8.32 -21.36
CA ALA A 263 6.28 6.90 -21.64
C ALA A 263 5.50 6.20 -20.52
N PHE A 264 5.50 6.75 -19.30
CA PHE A 264 4.74 6.25 -18.14
C PHE A 264 3.40 6.96 -17.94
N ALA A 265 3.13 8.05 -18.65
CA ALA A 265 1.83 8.71 -18.64
C ALA A 265 0.83 7.86 -19.44
N GLU A 266 -0.09 7.20 -18.75
CA GLU A 266 -1.04 6.27 -19.33
C GLU A 266 -2.47 6.59 -18.83
N PRO A 267 -3.53 6.23 -19.57
CA PRO A 267 -4.87 6.74 -19.28
C PRO A 267 -5.61 6.00 -18.17
N ARG A 268 -5.11 4.86 -17.67
CA ARG A 268 -5.89 3.96 -16.79
C ARG A 268 -5.90 4.43 -15.34
N PHE A 269 -4.71 4.71 -14.79
CA PHE A 269 -4.54 5.10 -13.39
C PHE A 269 -4.18 6.59 -13.27
N LEU A 270 -4.32 7.14 -12.05
CA LEU A 270 -3.71 8.41 -11.71
C LEU A 270 -2.26 8.17 -11.29
N HIS A 271 -1.37 9.02 -11.80
CA HIS A 271 0.04 9.01 -11.41
C HIS A 271 0.38 10.36 -10.78
N GLN A 272 -0.14 10.56 -9.55
CA GLN A 272 0.07 11.80 -8.81
C GLN A 272 1.57 12.09 -8.73
N THR A 273 1.96 13.27 -9.15
CA THR A 273 3.37 13.66 -9.18
C THR A 273 3.63 14.73 -8.12
N ARG A 274 4.70 14.57 -7.36
CA ARG A 274 5.12 15.48 -6.29
C ARG A 274 6.56 15.90 -6.49
N THR A 275 6.85 17.14 -6.01
CA THR A 275 8.20 17.69 -5.96
C THR A 275 8.35 18.59 -4.73
N PRO A 276 9.53 18.60 -4.06
CA PRO A 276 9.77 19.51 -2.95
C PRO A 276 9.73 20.97 -3.42
N THR A 277 9.21 21.85 -2.57
CA THR A 277 9.34 23.29 -2.81
C THR A 277 10.81 23.66 -2.83
N PRO A 278 11.31 24.39 -3.87
CA PRO A 278 12.68 24.83 -3.90
C PRO A 278 13.01 25.65 -2.65
N THR A 279 14.04 25.26 -1.90
CA THR A 279 14.54 26.08 -0.79
C THR A 279 15.35 27.20 -1.35
N ASP A 280 14.99 28.47 -1.02
CA ASP A 280 15.78 29.64 -1.37
C ASP A 280 17.18 29.49 -0.69
N PRO A 281 18.29 29.48 -1.46
CA PRO A 281 19.64 29.38 -0.87
C PRO A 281 19.91 30.50 0.14
N ALA A 282 19.19 31.63 0.11
CA ALA A 282 19.30 32.71 1.08
C ALA A 282 18.71 32.37 2.47
N THR A 283 17.82 31.37 2.57
CA THR A 283 17.22 30.95 3.83
C THR A 283 17.94 29.77 4.50
N ALA A 284 18.87 29.13 3.79
CA ALA A 284 19.63 27.96 4.28
C ALA A 284 20.81 28.32 5.23
N THR A 285 21.10 29.60 5.45
CA THR A 285 22.21 30.08 6.31
C THR A 285 21.73 30.82 7.54
N ALA A 286 21.05 30.13 8.47
CA ALA A 286 20.97 30.59 9.84
C ALA A 286 21.93 29.72 10.68
N PRO A 287 23.00 30.28 11.29
CA PRO A 287 23.87 29.50 12.18
C PRO A 287 23.07 29.12 13.45
N ALA A 288 23.17 27.87 13.83
CA ALA A 288 22.66 27.37 15.09
C ALA A 288 23.30 28.16 16.24
N THR A 289 22.59 29.11 16.81
CA THR A 289 22.97 29.74 18.07
C THR A 289 22.81 28.73 19.19
N THR A 290 23.91 28.40 19.82
CA THR A 290 23.99 27.59 21.04
C THR A 290 23.15 28.21 22.15
N ALA A 291 21.95 27.69 22.37
CA ALA A 291 21.18 27.90 23.59
C ALA A 291 20.86 26.56 24.22
N THR A 292 21.47 26.31 25.36
CA THR A 292 21.21 25.18 26.26
C THR A 292 19.83 25.34 26.88
N ALA A 293 18.82 24.71 26.27
CA ALA A 293 17.51 24.47 26.89
C ALA A 293 17.15 22.99 26.69
N PRO A 294 16.38 22.33 27.59
CA PRO A 294 16.06 20.91 27.46
C PRO A 294 15.31 20.66 26.15
N ALA A 295 15.79 19.68 25.40
CA ALA A 295 15.29 19.31 24.08
C ALA A 295 13.82 18.91 24.16
N THR A 296 12.94 19.81 23.72
CA THR A 296 11.63 19.44 23.17
C THR A 296 11.90 18.62 21.92
N PRO A 297 11.22 17.49 21.65
CA PRO A 297 11.46 16.73 20.44
C PRO A 297 11.28 17.66 19.23
N ALA A 298 12.33 17.79 18.44
CA ALA A 298 12.35 18.62 17.25
C ALA A 298 11.20 18.15 16.35
N THR A 299 10.21 18.99 16.13
CA THR A 299 9.21 18.82 15.06
C THR A 299 9.98 18.84 13.75
N ALA A 300 10.22 17.67 13.18
CA ALA A 300 10.81 17.59 11.85
C ALA A 300 9.99 18.45 10.89
N ALA A 301 10.64 19.38 10.22
CA ALA A 301 9.99 20.29 9.30
C ALA A 301 9.35 19.46 8.19
N THR A 302 8.05 19.58 8.00
CA THR A 302 7.35 18.98 6.86
C THR A 302 7.88 19.66 5.59
N VAL A 303 8.36 18.88 4.65
CA VAL A 303 8.75 19.40 3.34
C VAL A 303 7.49 19.89 2.66
N ALA A 304 7.43 21.18 2.32
CA ALA A 304 6.33 21.70 1.51
C ALA A 304 6.46 21.13 0.09
N LEU A 305 5.35 20.62 -0.44
CA LEU A 305 5.31 19.95 -1.75
C LEU A 305 4.47 20.75 -2.73
N HIS A 306 4.89 20.75 -4.00
CA HIS A 306 4.03 21.00 -5.14
C HIS A 306 3.57 19.67 -5.72
N GLY A 307 2.36 19.63 -6.29
CA GLY A 307 1.83 18.39 -6.84
C GLY A 307 0.84 18.60 -7.96
N THR A 308 0.74 17.58 -8.82
CA THR A 308 -0.35 17.39 -9.78
C THR A 308 -1.10 16.13 -9.43
N ASP A 309 -2.34 16.00 -9.93
CA ASP A 309 -3.15 14.82 -9.72
C ASP A 309 -2.82 13.71 -10.71
N ASP A 310 -2.18 14.08 -11.83
CA ASP A 310 -1.69 13.10 -12.80
C ASP A 310 -0.33 13.52 -13.38
N LEU A 311 0.39 12.58 -13.98
CA LEU A 311 1.72 12.81 -14.57
C LEU A 311 1.64 13.62 -15.86
N ASP A 312 0.59 13.47 -16.67
CA ASP A 312 0.39 14.26 -17.88
C ASP A 312 0.20 15.75 -17.58
N GLU A 313 -0.44 16.10 -16.46
CA GLU A 313 -0.56 17.47 -15.97
C GLU A 313 0.82 18.07 -15.62
N ALA A 314 1.69 17.25 -14.99
CA ALA A 314 3.05 17.67 -14.65
C ALA A 314 3.91 17.89 -15.92
N LEU A 315 3.66 17.10 -16.96
CA LEU A 315 4.39 17.13 -18.22
C LEU A 315 3.90 18.19 -19.20
N ALA A 316 2.78 18.87 -18.95
CA ALA A 316 2.27 19.92 -19.83
C ALA A 316 3.29 21.05 -20.00
N ASP A 317 3.26 21.75 -21.16
CA ASP A 317 4.24 22.78 -21.52
C ASP A 317 4.35 23.93 -20.52
N ALA A 318 3.25 24.27 -19.85
CA ALA A 318 3.20 25.25 -18.76
C ALA A 318 2.86 24.54 -17.44
N GLY A 319 3.42 23.35 -17.22
CA GLY A 319 3.13 22.53 -16.05
C GLY A 319 3.36 23.27 -14.73
N PRO A 320 2.54 22.99 -13.71
CA PRO A 320 2.57 23.74 -12.46
C PRO A 320 3.74 23.37 -11.54
N LEU A 321 4.52 22.33 -11.89
CA LEU A 321 5.59 21.85 -11.03
C LEU A 321 6.93 22.51 -11.32
N PRO A 322 7.68 22.95 -10.27
CA PRO A 322 9.08 23.31 -10.42
C PRO A 322 9.89 22.15 -11.02
N ASP A 323 10.75 22.44 -11.99
CA ASP A 323 11.62 21.47 -12.63
C ASP A 323 13.08 21.51 -12.15
N THR A 324 13.34 22.38 -11.17
CA THR A 324 14.64 22.54 -10.50
C THR A 324 14.86 21.56 -9.34
N THR A 325 13.83 20.84 -8.96
CA THR A 325 13.83 19.83 -7.90
C THR A 325 13.35 18.49 -8.44
N PRO A 326 13.76 17.35 -7.85
CA PRO A 326 13.36 16.01 -8.31
C PRO A 326 11.85 15.81 -8.32
N TRP A 327 11.34 15.06 -9.30
CA TRP A 327 9.95 14.60 -9.33
C TRP A 327 9.84 13.15 -8.91
N ARG A 328 8.77 12.82 -8.18
CA ARG A 328 8.35 11.44 -7.92
C ARG A 328 6.91 11.27 -8.36
N ALA A 329 6.69 10.29 -9.23
CA ALA A 329 5.36 9.96 -9.71
C ALA A 329 4.87 8.66 -9.04
N HIS A 330 3.63 8.67 -8.59
CA HIS A 330 2.93 7.51 -8.04
C HIS A 330 2.67 6.50 -9.17
N PHE A 331 3.72 5.79 -9.53
CA PHE A 331 3.69 4.67 -10.46
C PHE A 331 4.48 3.54 -9.80
N HIS A 332 3.82 2.45 -9.45
CA HIS A 332 4.47 1.30 -8.79
C HIS A 332 5.39 0.59 -9.77
N VAL A 333 6.67 0.95 -9.79
CA VAL A 333 7.65 0.30 -10.65
C VAL A 333 8.08 -1.06 -10.07
N PRO A 334 8.36 -2.07 -10.92
CA PRO A 334 8.81 -3.37 -10.47
C PRO A 334 10.03 -3.29 -9.55
N LEU A 335 9.96 -3.89 -8.37
CA LEU A 335 10.99 -3.77 -7.33
C LEU A 335 12.34 -4.33 -7.74
N HIS A 336 12.35 -5.43 -8.53
CA HIS A 336 13.56 -6.13 -8.94
C HIS A 336 14.22 -5.55 -10.18
N ALA A 337 13.52 -4.68 -10.91
CA ALA A 337 13.98 -4.12 -12.18
C ALA A 337 13.89 -2.59 -12.16
N ALA A 338 15.02 -1.92 -12.01
CA ALA A 338 15.05 -0.47 -12.07
C ALA A 338 14.56 0.03 -13.45
N PRO A 339 13.86 1.18 -13.51
CA PRO A 339 13.58 1.85 -14.77
C PRO A 339 14.87 2.14 -15.54
N ALA A 340 14.75 2.22 -16.88
CA ALA A 340 15.91 2.60 -17.71
C ALA A 340 16.31 4.04 -17.41
N ALA A 341 17.64 4.31 -17.45
CA ALA A 341 18.14 5.68 -17.38
C ALA A 341 17.48 6.54 -18.48
N PRO A 342 17.16 7.82 -18.20
CA PRO A 342 17.61 8.63 -17.05
C PRO A 342 16.74 8.52 -15.78
N LEU A 343 15.70 7.68 -15.77
CA LEU A 343 14.83 7.50 -14.62
C LEU A 343 15.43 6.49 -13.63
N THR A 344 14.97 6.57 -12.38
CA THR A 344 15.29 5.63 -11.31
C THR A 344 14.04 5.26 -10.51
N SER A 345 14.18 4.44 -9.47
CA SER A 345 13.08 4.13 -8.56
C SER A 345 13.40 4.55 -7.12
N THR A 346 12.34 4.65 -6.32
CA THR A 346 12.47 4.92 -4.88
C THR A 346 12.71 3.65 -4.05
N LEU A 347 13.25 2.58 -4.62
CA LEU A 347 13.64 1.36 -3.91
C LEU A 347 14.53 1.62 -2.67
N PRO A 348 15.45 2.62 -2.64
CA PRO A 348 16.17 2.97 -1.42
C PRO A 348 15.25 3.41 -0.27
N VAL A 349 14.14 4.10 -0.55
CA VAL A 349 13.15 4.51 0.46
C VAL A 349 12.45 3.28 1.06
N LEU A 350 12.03 2.32 0.21
CA LEU A 350 11.48 1.04 0.65
C LEU A 350 12.45 0.32 1.60
N LYS A 351 13.73 0.20 1.22
CA LYS A 351 14.75 -0.47 2.05
C LYS A 351 14.90 0.19 3.42
N THR A 352 14.91 1.51 3.46
CA THR A 352 14.98 2.28 4.71
C THR A 352 13.71 2.08 5.55
N ALA A 353 12.53 2.15 4.93
CA ALA A 353 11.25 1.89 5.61
C ALA A 353 11.20 0.46 6.18
N LEU A 354 11.60 -0.54 5.40
CA LEU A 354 11.59 -1.94 5.81
C LEU A 354 12.50 -2.18 7.02
N THR A 355 13.68 -1.54 7.03
CA THR A 355 14.59 -1.59 8.19
C THR A 355 13.91 -1.08 9.46
N ARG A 356 13.12 0.01 9.36
CA ARG A 356 12.40 0.56 10.52
C ARG A 356 11.16 -0.26 10.88
N LEU A 357 10.47 -0.85 9.90
CA LEU A 357 9.26 -1.64 10.10
C LEU A 357 9.53 -2.97 10.79
N VAL A 358 10.61 -3.67 10.41
CA VAL A 358 10.86 -5.05 10.87
C VAL A 358 12.30 -5.32 11.31
N GLY A 359 13.23 -4.37 11.21
CA GLY A 359 14.64 -4.56 11.66
C GLY A 359 14.89 -4.21 13.12
N GLY A 360 13.88 -3.72 13.87
CA GLY A 360 14.00 -3.35 15.29
C GLY A 360 13.87 -4.55 16.24
N PRO A 361 13.89 -4.33 17.56
CA PRO A 361 13.70 -5.40 18.55
C PRO A 361 12.32 -6.06 18.47
N HIS A 362 11.32 -5.33 18.02
CA HIS A 362 9.96 -5.80 17.72
C HIS A 362 9.52 -5.21 16.39
N PRO A 363 8.84 -5.98 15.52
CA PRO A 363 8.33 -5.45 14.26
C PRO A 363 7.16 -4.50 14.53
N LEU A 364 7.12 -3.35 13.84
CA LEU A 364 5.99 -2.42 13.89
C LEU A 364 4.75 -3.01 13.23
N THR A 365 4.95 -3.85 12.22
CA THR A 365 3.89 -4.66 11.60
C THR A 365 4.38 -6.07 11.31
N ARG A 366 3.44 -7.02 11.27
CA ARG A 366 3.72 -8.42 10.91
C ARG A 366 3.16 -8.81 9.54
N HIS A 367 2.58 -7.85 8.81
CA HIS A 367 1.96 -8.09 7.51
C HIS A 367 2.58 -7.19 6.45
N LEU A 368 3.32 -7.80 5.54
CA LEU A 368 3.99 -7.16 4.42
C LEU A 368 3.43 -7.70 3.11
N GLU A 369 3.23 -6.83 2.14
CA GLU A 369 2.65 -7.20 0.85
C GLU A 369 3.36 -6.46 -0.28
N VAL A 370 3.95 -7.20 -1.23
CA VAL A 370 4.48 -6.62 -2.46
C VAL A 370 3.31 -6.16 -3.32
N GLU A 371 3.31 -4.90 -3.70
CA GLU A 371 2.26 -4.31 -4.52
C GLU A 371 2.80 -3.58 -5.74
N THR A 372 2.69 -4.23 -6.90
CA THR A 372 3.03 -3.65 -8.20
C THR A 372 1.89 -3.94 -9.17
N TYR A 373 0.80 -3.19 -9.04
CA TYR A 373 -0.40 -3.38 -9.90
C TYR A 373 -0.21 -2.87 -11.33
N THR A 374 0.80 -2.04 -11.57
CA THR A 374 1.05 -1.32 -12.83
C THR A 374 1.76 -2.15 -13.91
N TRP A 375 2.00 -3.45 -13.71
CA TRP A 375 2.67 -4.30 -14.70
C TRP A 375 2.11 -4.17 -16.13
N GLN A 376 0.78 -4.03 -16.27
CA GLN A 376 0.12 -3.87 -17.57
C GLN A 376 0.06 -2.40 -18.02
N ALA A 377 0.39 -1.46 -17.15
CA ALA A 377 0.48 -0.03 -17.40
C ALA A 377 1.91 0.43 -17.77
N LEU A 378 2.93 -0.42 -17.59
CA LEU A 378 4.30 -0.15 -18.01
C LEU A 378 4.36 0.28 -19.49
N PRO A 379 5.40 1.03 -19.91
CA PRO A 379 5.67 1.29 -21.33
C PRO A 379 5.62 0.01 -22.16
N PRO A 380 5.13 0.04 -23.40
CA PRO A 380 4.86 -1.17 -24.19
C PRO A 380 6.03 -2.13 -24.33
N GLU A 381 7.25 -1.63 -24.37
CA GLU A 381 8.48 -2.43 -24.47
C GLU A 381 8.84 -3.17 -23.18
N LEU A 382 8.36 -2.68 -22.02
CA LEU A 382 8.60 -3.25 -20.69
C LEU A 382 7.45 -4.16 -20.22
N ARG A 383 6.30 -4.11 -20.88
CA ARG A 383 5.13 -4.91 -20.49
C ARG A 383 5.39 -6.41 -20.68
N PRO A 384 4.98 -7.25 -19.74
CA PRO A 384 4.95 -8.68 -19.96
C PRO A 384 4.07 -9.04 -21.18
N ARG A 385 4.66 -9.69 -22.18
CA ARG A 385 3.96 -10.14 -23.40
C ARG A 385 3.27 -11.48 -23.24
N ALA A 386 3.62 -12.20 -22.18
CA ALA A 386 3.04 -13.51 -21.87
C ALA A 386 2.86 -13.65 -20.36
N ARG A 387 1.89 -14.45 -19.95
CA ARG A 387 1.59 -14.75 -18.54
C ARG A 387 2.84 -15.25 -17.79
N ALA A 388 3.67 -16.06 -18.43
CA ALA A 388 4.91 -16.55 -17.83
C ALA A 388 5.87 -15.42 -17.44
N GLN A 389 6.00 -14.37 -18.27
CA GLN A 389 6.85 -13.24 -17.96
C GLN A 389 6.35 -12.45 -16.74
N LEU A 390 5.03 -12.27 -16.62
CA LEU A 390 4.45 -11.66 -15.43
C LEU A 390 4.69 -12.52 -14.18
N THR A 391 4.52 -13.84 -14.31
CA THR A 391 4.82 -14.79 -13.23
C THR A 391 6.29 -14.70 -12.79
N ASP A 392 7.22 -14.64 -13.74
CA ASP A 392 8.66 -14.50 -13.47
C ASP A 392 8.97 -13.15 -12.78
N GLY A 393 8.34 -12.07 -13.23
CA GLY A 393 8.49 -10.74 -12.65
C GLY A 393 8.00 -10.69 -11.18
N ILE A 394 6.79 -11.15 -10.91
CA ILE A 394 6.24 -11.19 -9.53
C ILE A 394 7.10 -12.09 -8.63
N ALA A 395 7.56 -13.24 -9.14
CA ALA A 395 8.44 -14.12 -8.38
C ALA A 395 9.80 -13.46 -8.07
N ALA A 396 10.33 -12.64 -8.99
CA ALA A 396 11.57 -11.90 -8.78
C ALA A 396 11.39 -10.78 -7.73
N GLU A 397 10.25 -10.07 -7.71
CA GLU A 397 9.93 -9.09 -6.67
C GLU A 397 9.83 -9.73 -5.28
N LEU A 398 9.12 -10.84 -5.17
CA LEU A 398 9.01 -11.61 -3.92
C LEU A 398 10.37 -12.16 -3.45
N THR A 399 11.23 -12.55 -4.40
CA THR A 399 12.60 -12.98 -4.09
C THR A 399 13.41 -11.83 -3.51
N LEU A 400 13.35 -10.63 -4.12
CA LEU A 400 14.00 -9.44 -3.59
C LEU A 400 13.51 -9.10 -2.18
N ALA A 401 12.18 -9.08 -1.97
CA ALA A 401 11.60 -8.79 -0.66
C ALA A 401 12.04 -9.83 0.39
N ARG A 402 12.07 -11.11 0.04
CA ARG A 402 12.59 -12.20 0.89
C ARG A 402 14.06 -11.95 1.28
N ASP A 403 14.90 -11.62 0.30
CA ASP A 403 16.32 -11.41 0.53
C ASP A 403 16.54 -10.20 1.45
N LEU A 404 15.80 -9.11 1.26
CA LEU A 404 15.82 -7.94 2.16
C LEU A 404 15.41 -8.30 3.59
N LEU A 405 14.38 -9.13 3.78
CA LEU A 405 13.97 -9.60 5.11
C LEU A 405 15.04 -10.48 5.76
N THR A 406 15.68 -11.33 4.98
CA THR A 406 16.77 -12.19 5.45
C THR A 406 18.00 -11.39 5.87
N ASP A 407 18.36 -10.36 5.10
CA ASP A 407 19.46 -9.43 5.40
C ASP A 407 19.20 -8.65 6.71
N LEU A 408 17.93 -8.40 7.03
CA LEU A 408 17.52 -7.81 8.32
C LEU A 408 17.48 -8.83 9.49
N GLY A 409 17.87 -10.08 9.25
CA GLY A 409 17.99 -11.11 10.28
C GLY A 409 16.72 -11.93 10.52
N LEU A 410 15.67 -11.77 9.71
CA LEU A 410 14.49 -12.62 9.77
C LEU A 410 14.81 -13.99 9.14
N LYS A 411 14.27 -15.05 9.71
CA LYS A 411 14.48 -16.43 9.20
C LYS A 411 13.22 -16.92 8.47
N GLU A 412 13.37 -17.25 7.20
CA GLU A 412 12.27 -17.86 6.44
C GLU A 412 11.85 -19.18 7.09
N LEU A 413 10.54 -19.38 7.25
CA LEU A 413 9.94 -20.61 7.76
C LEU A 413 9.55 -21.52 6.58
N PRO A 414 9.56 -22.86 6.80
CA PRO A 414 9.16 -23.83 5.78
C PRO A 414 7.78 -23.60 5.22
#